data_e1a75ecf86a3e223718bbed14b0bd656
#
_entry.id   e1a75ecf86a3e223718bbed14b0bd656
#
_cell.length_a   1.000
_cell.length_b   1.000
_cell.length_c   1.000
_cell.angle_alpha   90.00
_cell.angle_beta   90.00
_cell.angle_gamma   90.00
#
_symmetry.space_group_name_H-M   'P 1'
#
loop_
_entity.id
_entity.type
_entity.pdbx_description
1 polymer ?
#
loop_
_entity_poly.entity_id
_entity_poly.type
_entity_poly.pdbx_seq_one_letter_code
_entity_poly.pdbx_strand_id
1 'polypeptide(L)'
;LPTEDTMEFGKLLTEKFGPFLWQIATTASDANRFALRVARAVTGRKKILVFNACYHGAVDETFVRLKDGKQIQKPGLVGQAVDLKKNTVVVEFNDIVALEKALATKDIACVITEPVLTNSCMVLPEPGFHRALRKLTRETGTLLLIDETHTISTGLGGYTRTHGLEPDIFVLGKPVAGGI
;
A
#
# COMPACT_ATOMS: atom_id res chain seq x y z
N LEU A 1 -15.22 -13.21 17.16
CA LEU A 1 -16.35 -12.33 17.47
C LEU A 1 -15.78 -11.00 17.96
N PRO A 2 -16.38 -9.85 17.59
CA PRO A 2 -15.95 -8.58 18.11
C PRO A 2 -16.22 -8.51 19.61
N THR A 3 -15.26 -8.03 20.37
CA THR A 3 -15.38 -7.72 21.80
C THR A 3 -15.67 -6.24 22.00
N GLU A 4 -16.03 -5.83 23.22
CA GLU A 4 -16.20 -4.42 23.56
C GLU A 4 -14.90 -3.64 23.33
N ASP A 5 -13.74 -4.21 23.67
CA ASP A 5 -12.43 -3.61 23.42
C ASP A 5 -12.17 -3.40 21.92
N THR A 6 -12.56 -4.36 21.07
CA THR A 6 -12.43 -4.23 19.62
C THR A 6 -13.28 -3.07 19.08
N MET A 7 -14.48 -2.90 19.61
CA MET A 7 -15.36 -1.80 19.22
C MET A 7 -14.80 -0.44 19.68
N GLU A 8 -14.32 -0.36 20.91
CA GLU A 8 -13.71 0.86 21.44
C GLU A 8 -12.43 1.21 20.67
N PHE A 9 -11.58 0.21 20.38
CA PHE A 9 -10.39 0.40 19.55
C PHE A 9 -10.73 0.93 18.17
N GLY A 10 -11.77 0.40 17.52
CA GLY A 10 -12.24 0.92 16.23
C GLY A 10 -12.70 2.39 16.29
N LYS A 11 -13.36 2.82 17.39
CA LYS A 11 -13.73 4.22 17.59
C LYS A 11 -12.48 5.11 17.75
N LEU A 12 -11.52 4.69 18.56
CA LEU A 12 -10.26 5.42 18.75
C LEU A 12 -9.47 5.56 17.44
N LEU A 13 -9.42 4.50 16.63
CA LEU A 13 -8.80 4.55 15.31
C LEU A 13 -9.52 5.55 14.39
N THR A 14 -10.86 5.55 14.40
CA THR A 14 -11.66 6.49 13.59
C THR A 14 -11.40 7.93 14.02
N GLU A 15 -11.34 8.20 15.31
CA GLU A 15 -11.03 9.53 15.85
C GLU A 15 -9.63 10.02 15.41
N LYS A 16 -8.64 9.13 15.47
CA LYS A 16 -7.24 9.47 15.18
C LYS A 16 -6.93 9.56 13.69
N PHE A 17 -7.43 8.60 12.90
CA PHE A 17 -7.01 8.39 11.52
C PHE A 17 -8.09 8.69 10.47
N GLY A 18 -9.34 8.87 10.88
CA GLY A 18 -10.44 9.20 10.00
C GLY A 18 -11.51 8.10 9.91
N PRO A 19 -12.61 8.37 9.18
CA PRO A 19 -13.81 7.54 9.19
C PRO A 19 -13.70 6.31 8.28
N PHE A 20 -12.73 5.46 8.55
CA PHE A 20 -12.57 4.17 7.88
C PHE A 20 -13.38 3.08 8.58
N LEU A 21 -13.74 2.04 7.82
CA LEU A 21 -14.20 0.78 8.38
C LEU A 21 -12.97 -0.06 8.75
N TRP A 22 -12.78 -0.32 10.03
CA TRP A 22 -11.58 -0.96 10.54
C TRP A 22 -11.72 -2.48 10.60
N GLN A 23 -10.71 -3.18 10.09
CA GLN A 23 -10.51 -4.62 10.24
C GLN A 23 -9.19 -4.87 10.93
N ILE A 24 -9.21 -5.59 12.04
CA ILE A 24 -8.00 -5.97 12.77
C ILE A 24 -7.38 -7.21 12.10
N ALA A 25 -6.07 -7.18 11.96
CA ALA A 25 -5.24 -8.30 11.53
C ALA A 25 -4.09 -8.50 12.52
N THR A 26 -3.53 -9.70 12.55
CA THR A 26 -2.45 -10.05 13.48
C THR A 26 -1.14 -9.32 13.16
N THR A 27 -0.88 -9.09 11.88
CA THR A 27 0.32 -8.38 11.39
C THR A 27 -0.03 -7.41 10.27
N ALA A 28 0.82 -6.41 10.03
CA ALA A 28 0.68 -5.53 8.85
C ALA A 28 0.81 -6.32 7.54
N SER A 29 1.58 -7.42 7.52
CA SER A 29 1.63 -8.32 6.36
C SER A 29 0.26 -8.92 6.05
N ASP A 30 -0.46 -9.39 7.06
CA ASP A 30 -1.80 -9.94 6.89
C ASP A 30 -2.80 -8.85 6.49
N ALA A 31 -2.72 -7.67 7.12
CA ALA A 31 -3.55 -6.54 6.76
C ALA A 31 -3.37 -6.17 5.27
N ASN A 32 -2.13 -6.06 4.79
CA ASN A 32 -1.83 -5.79 3.38
C ASN A 32 -2.37 -6.90 2.46
N ARG A 33 -2.17 -8.17 2.81
CA ARG A 33 -2.70 -9.32 2.03
C ARG A 33 -4.23 -9.30 1.94
N PHE A 34 -4.92 -9.03 3.04
CA PHE A 34 -6.38 -8.93 3.05
C PHE A 34 -6.85 -7.73 2.23
N ALA A 35 -6.21 -6.57 2.39
CA ALA A 35 -6.51 -5.38 1.62
C ALA A 35 -6.38 -5.59 0.11
N LEU A 36 -5.31 -6.25 -0.35
CA LEU A 36 -5.14 -6.57 -1.77
C LEU A 36 -6.19 -7.57 -2.28
N ARG A 37 -6.62 -8.53 -1.46
CA ARG A 37 -7.73 -9.44 -1.82
C ARG A 37 -9.05 -8.68 -1.95
N VAL A 38 -9.36 -7.79 -1.01
CA VAL A 38 -10.54 -6.92 -1.07
C VAL A 38 -10.48 -6.04 -2.32
N ALA A 39 -9.34 -5.41 -2.60
CA ALA A 39 -9.17 -4.58 -3.78
C ALA A 39 -9.46 -5.35 -5.09
N ARG A 40 -8.95 -6.58 -5.21
CA ARG A 40 -9.25 -7.46 -6.35
C ARG A 40 -10.74 -7.81 -6.44
N ALA A 41 -11.37 -8.13 -5.31
CA ALA A 41 -12.79 -8.47 -5.28
C ALA A 41 -13.68 -7.31 -5.71
N VAL A 42 -13.38 -6.10 -5.22
CA VAL A 42 -14.16 -4.88 -5.51
C VAL A 42 -13.98 -4.44 -6.97
N THR A 43 -12.75 -4.51 -7.50
CA THR A 43 -12.46 -4.02 -8.86
C THR A 43 -12.65 -5.06 -9.96
N GLY A 44 -12.67 -6.35 -9.62
CA GLY A 44 -12.64 -7.46 -10.59
C GLY A 44 -11.30 -7.61 -11.31
N ARG A 45 -10.29 -6.83 -10.94
CA ARG A 45 -8.97 -6.81 -11.58
C ARG A 45 -7.97 -7.69 -10.82
N LYS A 46 -6.89 -8.10 -11.48
CA LYS A 46 -5.91 -9.04 -10.87
C LYS A 46 -4.60 -8.39 -10.47
N LYS A 47 -4.13 -7.41 -11.23
CA LYS A 47 -2.79 -6.83 -11.06
C LYS A 47 -2.73 -5.86 -9.89
N ILE A 48 -1.58 -5.86 -9.24
CA ILE A 48 -1.21 -4.88 -8.19
C ILE A 48 -0.02 -4.08 -8.70
N LEU A 49 -0.05 -2.79 -8.52
CA LEU A 49 1.10 -1.92 -8.78
C LEU A 49 1.83 -1.64 -7.47
N VAL A 50 3.14 -1.79 -7.51
CA VAL A 50 4.06 -1.48 -6.42
C VAL A 50 5.17 -0.56 -6.91
N PHE A 51 5.78 0.20 -6.01
CA PHE A 51 6.97 0.96 -6.35
C PHE A 51 8.24 0.14 -6.13
N ASN A 52 9.23 0.35 -7.01
CA ASN A 52 10.50 -0.36 -6.90
C ASN A 52 11.13 -0.12 -5.53
N ALA A 53 11.75 -1.16 -4.97
CA ALA A 53 12.36 -1.14 -3.64
C ALA A 53 11.41 -0.92 -2.44
N CYS A 54 10.09 -0.98 -2.63
CA CYS A 54 9.12 -0.94 -1.52
C CYS A 54 9.25 -2.15 -0.58
N TYR A 55 8.67 -2.02 0.61
CA TYR A 55 8.53 -3.14 1.54
C TYR A 55 7.17 -3.07 2.25
N HIS A 56 6.39 -4.13 2.15
CA HIS A 56 5.04 -4.23 2.71
C HIS A 56 4.83 -5.52 3.51
N GLY A 57 5.91 -6.05 4.10
CA GLY A 57 5.87 -7.32 4.82
C GLY A 57 5.94 -8.54 3.88
N ALA A 58 5.52 -9.70 4.37
CA ALA A 58 5.53 -10.96 3.63
C ALA A 58 4.32 -11.06 2.67
N VAL A 59 4.31 -10.20 1.66
CA VAL A 59 3.26 -10.10 0.65
C VAL A 59 3.85 -10.37 -0.72
N ASP A 60 3.47 -11.48 -1.33
CA ASP A 60 4.09 -12.01 -2.56
C ASP A 60 4.11 -10.98 -3.70
N GLU A 61 3.00 -10.28 -3.91
CA GLU A 61 2.89 -9.24 -4.95
C GLU A 61 3.92 -8.12 -4.82
N THR A 62 4.46 -7.90 -3.63
CA THR A 62 5.43 -6.83 -3.36
C THR A 62 6.88 -7.29 -3.52
N PHE A 63 7.10 -8.57 -3.86
CA PHE A 63 8.43 -9.14 -4.07
C PHE A 63 8.86 -9.17 -5.55
N VAL A 64 8.41 -8.20 -6.31
CA VAL A 64 8.89 -7.94 -7.68
C VAL A 64 9.66 -6.62 -7.68
N ARG A 65 10.72 -6.57 -8.45
CA ARG A 65 11.63 -5.41 -8.55
C ARG A 65 11.87 -5.05 -10.01
N LEU A 66 12.28 -3.81 -10.24
CA LEU A 66 12.90 -3.38 -11.49
C LEU A 66 14.42 -3.53 -11.38
N LYS A 67 15.01 -4.17 -12.38
CA LYS A 67 16.46 -4.21 -12.59
C LYS A 67 16.73 -4.06 -14.09
N ASP A 68 17.52 -3.07 -14.45
CA ASP A 68 17.86 -2.75 -15.86
C ASP A 68 16.59 -2.64 -16.75
N GLY A 69 15.55 -1.98 -16.25
CA GLY A 69 14.27 -1.78 -16.93
C GLY A 69 13.38 -3.04 -17.04
N LYS A 70 13.77 -4.15 -16.44
CA LYS A 70 13.02 -5.41 -16.47
C LYS A 70 12.45 -5.77 -15.10
N GLN A 71 11.25 -6.28 -15.07
CA GLN A 71 10.67 -6.85 -13.85
C GLN A 71 11.30 -8.22 -13.54
N ILE A 72 11.84 -8.35 -12.35
CA ILE A 72 12.39 -9.59 -11.80
C ILE A 72 11.76 -9.89 -10.44
N GLN A 73 11.69 -11.15 -10.06
CA GLN A 73 11.40 -11.49 -8.66
C GLN A 73 12.58 -11.07 -7.78
N LYS A 74 12.29 -10.59 -6.57
CA LYS A 74 13.33 -10.18 -5.62
C LYS A 74 14.31 -11.34 -5.39
N PRO A 75 15.61 -11.14 -5.54
CA PRO A 75 16.61 -12.17 -5.28
C PRO A 75 16.52 -12.71 -3.85
N GLY A 76 16.81 -14.01 -3.69
CA GLY A 76 16.81 -14.66 -2.37
C GLY A 76 15.42 -15.09 -1.85
N LEU A 77 14.35 -14.90 -2.63
CA LEU A 77 13.05 -15.48 -2.28
C LEU A 77 13.08 -17.00 -2.36
N VAL A 78 12.36 -17.65 -1.47
CA VAL A 78 12.20 -19.11 -1.42
C VAL A 78 10.71 -19.48 -1.37
N GLY A 79 10.36 -20.62 -1.95
CA GLY A 79 9.03 -21.22 -1.79
C GLY A 79 7.91 -20.55 -2.61
N GLN A 80 8.19 -19.76 -3.64
CA GLN A 80 7.15 -19.20 -4.50
C GLN A 80 6.47 -20.30 -5.31
N ALA A 81 5.15 -20.39 -5.18
CA ALA A 81 4.34 -21.35 -5.93
C ALA A 81 4.04 -20.88 -7.37
N VAL A 82 4.17 -19.59 -7.65
CA VAL A 82 3.82 -18.97 -8.93
C VAL A 82 4.83 -17.90 -9.34
N ASP A 83 4.86 -17.56 -10.63
CA ASP A 83 5.62 -16.39 -11.09
C ASP A 83 4.91 -15.10 -10.66
N LEU A 84 5.47 -14.41 -9.68
CA LEU A 84 4.90 -13.20 -9.07
C LEU A 84 4.75 -12.04 -10.07
N LYS A 85 5.57 -12.00 -11.13
CA LYS A 85 5.53 -10.96 -12.16
C LYS A 85 4.23 -10.95 -12.96
N LYS A 86 3.48 -12.06 -12.99
CA LYS A 86 2.22 -12.16 -13.76
C LYS A 86 1.16 -11.18 -13.28
N ASN A 87 1.13 -10.93 -11.97
CA ASN A 87 0.09 -10.11 -11.35
C ASN A 87 0.66 -8.88 -10.63
N THR A 88 1.92 -8.53 -10.89
CA THR A 88 2.56 -7.35 -10.32
C THR A 88 3.08 -6.43 -11.43
N VAL A 89 2.83 -5.15 -11.28
CA VAL A 89 3.43 -4.08 -12.09
C VAL A 89 4.34 -3.28 -11.18
N VAL A 90 5.57 -3.04 -11.60
CA VAL A 90 6.55 -2.27 -10.83
C VAL A 90 6.89 -0.98 -11.57
N VAL A 91 6.86 0.14 -10.86
CA VAL A 91 7.21 1.47 -11.34
C VAL A 91 8.22 2.08 -10.36
N GLU A 92 9.11 2.94 -10.83
CA GLU A 92 9.98 3.70 -9.92
C GLU A 92 9.15 4.72 -9.13
N PHE A 93 9.53 4.90 -7.86
CA PHE A 93 8.91 5.93 -7.03
C PHE A 93 9.27 7.32 -7.59
N ASN A 94 8.32 8.23 -7.59
CA ASN A 94 8.41 9.57 -8.21
C ASN A 94 8.35 9.59 -9.75
N ASP A 95 8.32 8.47 -10.45
CA ASP A 95 8.13 8.44 -11.91
C ASP A 95 6.64 8.52 -12.28
N ILE A 96 6.11 9.74 -12.37
CA ILE A 96 4.71 10.00 -12.72
C ILE A 96 4.39 9.53 -14.14
N VAL A 97 5.34 9.63 -15.07
CA VAL A 97 5.12 9.23 -16.47
C VAL A 97 4.94 7.72 -16.60
N ALA A 98 5.82 6.95 -15.96
CA ALA A 98 5.68 5.49 -15.92
C ALA A 98 4.41 5.06 -15.16
N LEU A 99 4.05 5.75 -14.09
CA LEU A 99 2.83 5.51 -13.32
C LEU A 99 1.57 5.72 -14.19
N GLU A 100 1.48 6.84 -14.88
CA GLU A 100 0.38 7.15 -15.79
C GLU A 100 0.24 6.08 -16.89
N LYS A 101 1.34 5.74 -17.54
CA LYS A 101 1.38 4.68 -18.56
C LYS A 101 0.90 3.34 -18.01
N ALA A 102 1.33 2.97 -16.82
CA ALA A 102 0.92 1.71 -16.18
C ALA A 102 -0.58 1.72 -15.84
N LEU A 103 -1.10 2.80 -15.27
CA LEU A 103 -2.50 2.90 -14.86
C LEU A 103 -3.46 3.05 -16.07
N ALA A 104 -3.00 3.57 -17.20
CA ALA A 104 -3.79 3.68 -18.43
C ALA A 104 -4.29 2.34 -18.94
N THR A 105 -3.67 1.23 -18.58
CA THR A 105 -4.11 -0.14 -18.94
C THR A 105 -5.46 -0.52 -18.30
N LYS A 106 -5.84 0.14 -17.21
CA LYS A 106 -7.08 -0.09 -16.42
C LYS A 106 -7.28 -1.54 -15.95
N ASP A 107 -6.22 -2.33 -15.86
CA ASP A 107 -6.24 -3.72 -15.38
C ASP A 107 -5.61 -3.90 -13.98
N ILE A 108 -5.19 -2.78 -13.36
CA ILE A 108 -4.61 -2.74 -12.02
C ILE A 108 -5.74 -2.55 -10.99
N ALA A 109 -5.83 -3.49 -10.05
CA ALA A 109 -6.79 -3.44 -8.96
C ALA A 109 -6.44 -2.39 -7.92
N CYS A 110 -5.18 -2.32 -7.57
CA CYS A 110 -4.69 -1.48 -6.47
C CYS A 110 -3.25 -1.03 -6.72
N VAL A 111 -2.96 0.21 -6.35
CA VAL A 111 -1.60 0.66 -6.06
C VAL A 111 -1.40 0.55 -4.56
N ILE A 112 -0.36 -0.17 -4.12
CA ILE A 112 0.08 -0.18 -2.72
C ILE A 112 1.36 0.62 -2.60
N THR A 113 1.40 1.54 -1.64
CA THR A 113 2.56 2.41 -1.41
C THR A 113 2.76 2.75 0.07
N GLU A 114 4.02 2.89 0.47
CA GLU A 114 4.38 3.70 1.63
C GLU A 114 4.28 5.19 1.22
N PRO A 115 3.93 6.14 2.12
CA PRO A 115 4.03 7.57 1.81
C PRO A 115 5.45 8.04 1.51
N VAL A 116 6.42 7.41 2.14
CA VAL A 116 7.87 7.56 1.98
C VAL A 116 8.46 6.16 1.94
N LEU A 117 9.34 5.83 0.99
CA LEU A 117 9.96 4.50 0.95
C LEU A 117 11.00 4.38 2.07
N THR A 118 10.55 4.01 3.25
CA THR A 118 11.37 4.04 4.48
C THR A 118 12.43 2.94 4.52
N ASN A 119 12.20 1.81 3.86
CA ASN A 119 13.16 0.70 3.79
C ASN A 119 14.25 0.89 2.72
N SER A 120 14.17 1.96 1.93
CA SER A 120 15.06 2.25 0.81
C SER A 120 15.75 3.60 0.99
N CYS A 121 16.42 3.77 2.11
CA CYS A 121 17.15 5.00 2.45
C CYS A 121 16.27 6.25 2.53
N MET A 122 15.01 6.10 2.92
CA MET A 122 14.06 7.22 3.12
C MET A 122 13.84 8.03 1.83
N VAL A 123 13.46 7.37 0.74
CA VAL A 123 13.13 8.10 -0.50
C VAL A 123 11.86 8.92 -0.29
N LEU A 124 12.00 10.23 -0.33
CA LEU A 124 10.91 11.18 -0.15
C LEU A 124 10.10 11.33 -1.44
N PRO A 125 8.79 11.60 -1.34
CA PRO A 125 7.99 11.96 -2.51
C PRO A 125 8.41 13.32 -3.05
N GLU A 126 8.58 13.39 -4.35
CA GLU A 126 8.77 14.67 -5.06
C GLU A 126 7.52 15.55 -4.94
N PRO A 127 7.65 16.88 -5.01
CA PRO A 127 6.53 17.80 -4.95
C PRO A 127 5.45 17.45 -5.99
N GLY A 128 4.23 17.17 -5.51
CA GLY A 128 3.09 16.83 -6.36
C GLY A 128 2.91 15.35 -6.67
N PHE A 129 3.86 14.47 -6.31
CA PHE A 129 3.77 13.04 -6.59
C PHE A 129 2.50 12.40 -6.03
N HIS A 130 2.22 12.56 -4.74
CA HIS A 130 1.01 11.99 -4.12
C HIS A 130 -0.29 12.52 -4.71
N ARG A 131 -0.32 13.80 -5.10
CA ARG A 131 -1.48 14.38 -5.77
C ARG A 131 -1.69 13.77 -7.16
N ALA A 132 -0.61 13.58 -7.93
CA ALA A 132 -0.67 12.91 -9.21
C ALA A 132 -1.10 11.44 -9.06
N LEU A 133 -0.51 10.71 -8.12
CA LEU A 133 -0.87 9.33 -7.79
C LEU A 133 -2.38 9.22 -7.47
N ARG A 134 -2.90 10.09 -6.59
CA ARG A 134 -4.33 10.07 -6.23
C ARG A 134 -5.23 10.38 -7.42
N LYS A 135 -4.87 11.39 -8.22
CA LYS A 135 -5.60 11.74 -9.44
C LYS A 135 -5.68 10.55 -10.40
N LEU A 136 -4.54 9.97 -10.75
CA LEU A 136 -4.45 8.86 -11.70
C LEU A 136 -5.20 7.62 -11.23
N THR A 137 -5.12 7.28 -9.96
CA THR A 137 -5.86 6.13 -9.40
C THR A 137 -7.37 6.33 -9.50
N ARG A 138 -7.88 7.54 -9.20
CA ARG A 138 -9.31 7.87 -9.37
C ARG A 138 -9.77 7.81 -10.83
N GLU A 139 -9.01 8.40 -11.75
CA GLU A 139 -9.35 8.44 -13.18
C GLU A 139 -9.40 7.05 -13.82
N THR A 140 -8.60 6.13 -13.31
CA THR A 140 -8.52 4.75 -13.84
C THR A 140 -9.38 3.75 -13.07
N GLY A 141 -10.02 4.16 -11.97
CA GLY A 141 -10.77 3.28 -11.08
C GLY A 141 -9.90 2.24 -10.40
N THR A 142 -8.63 2.58 -10.15
CA THR A 142 -7.68 1.78 -9.38
C THR A 142 -7.75 2.21 -7.92
N LEU A 143 -7.78 1.28 -6.97
CA LEU A 143 -7.76 1.63 -5.55
C LEU A 143 -6.36 2.04 -5.10
N LEU A 144 -6.30 3.02 -4.21
CA LEU A 144 -5.06 3.47 -3.56
C LEU A 144 -5.00 2.93 -2.14
N LEU A 145 -4.04 2.06 -1.87
CA LEU A 145 -3.70 1.57 -0.54
C LEU A 145 -2.45 2.30 -0.05
N ILE A 146 -2.57 2.98 1.09
CA ILE A 146 -1.43 3.58 1.79
C ILE A 146 -1.10 2.73 3.00
N ASP A 147 0.14 2.24 3.03
CA ASP A 147 0.73 1.47 4.12
C ASP A 147 1.58 2.40 5.00
N GLU A 148 1.02 2.73 6.15
CA GLU A 148 1.68 3.60 7.15
C GLU A 148 2.37 2.83 8.26
N THR A 149 2.70 1.59 8.06
CA THR A 149 3.37 0.77 9.08
C THR A 149 4.62 1.45 9.67
N HIS A 150 5.34 2.26 8.90
CA HIS A 150 6.47 3.06 9.39
C HIS A 150 6.12 4.53 9.62
N THR A 151 5.35 5.14 8.74
CA THR A 151 5.10 6.58 8.76
C THR A 151 3.98 7.02 9.71
N ILE A 152 3.31 6.07 10.37
CA ILE A 152 2.26 6.33 11.37
C ILE A 152 2.71 7.28 12.48
N SER A 153 3.99 7.27 12.84
CA SER A 153 4.57 8.14 13.90
C SER A 153 4.93 9.55 13.44
N THR A 154 4.69 9.91 12.18
CA THR A 154 5.03 11.23 11.63
C THR A 154 4.22 12.36 12.29
N GLY A 155 2.99 12.06 12.74
CA GLY A 155 2.12 13.03 13.43
C GLY A 155 0.80 12.43 13.84
N LEU A 156 -0.09 13.23 14.40
CA LEU A 156 -1.44 12.79 14.76
C LEU A 156 -2.23 12.41 13.50
N GLY A 157 -2.61 11.14 13.41
CA GLY A 157 -3.27 10.57 12.23
C GLY A 157 -2.30 10.14 11.14
N GLY A 158 -1.01 9.99 11.46
CA GLY A 158 0.04 9.52 10.56
C GLY A 158 0.47 10.55 9.52
N TYR A 159 1.28 10.11 8.58
CA TYR A 159 1.69 10.91 7.42
C TYR A 159 0.48 11.30 6.56
N THR A 160 -0.44 10.37 6.37
CA THR A 160 -1.66 10.56 5.56
C THR A 160 -2.46 11.78 6.00
N ARG A 161 -2.80 11.88 7.29
CA ARG A 161 -3.56 13.02 7.81
C ARG A 161 -2.73 14.30 7.82
N THR A 162 -1.46 14.22 8.21
CA THR A 162 -0.54 15.37 8.27
C THR A 162 -0.33 16.02 6.91
N HIS A 163 -0.32 15.22 5.83
CA HIS A 163 -0.10 15.71 4.46
C HIS A 163 -1.35 15.68 3.57
N GLY A 164 -2.52 15.41 4.15
CA GLY A 164 -3.79 15.42 3.42
C GLY A 164 -3.87 14.39 2.30
N LEU A 165 -3.31 13.19 2.51
CA LEU A 165 -3.45 12.10 1.56
C LEU A 165 -4.85 11.48 1.67
N GLU A 166 -5.35 10.92 0.56
CA GLU A 166 -6.72 10.41 0.46
C GLU A 166 -6.75 8.96 -0.05
N PRO A 167 -6.31 7.98 0.74
CA PRO A 167 -6.37 6.58 0.34
C PRO A 167 -7.80 6.04 0.30
N ASP A 168 -8.02 5.00 -0.51
CA ASP A 168 -9.23 4.17 -0.46
C ASP A 168 -9.09 3.09 0.62
N ILE A 169 -7.87 2.61 0.85
CA ILE A 169 -7.52 1.62 1.85
C ILE A 169 -6.31 2.13 2.65
N PHE A 170 -6.37 1.96 3.95
CA PHE A 170 -5.37 2.47 4.88
C PHE A 170 -4.90 1.34 5.80
N VAL A 171 -3.59 1.07 5.82
CA VAL A 171 -3.00 0.02 6.67
C VAL A 171 -2.09 0.65 7.70
N LEU A 172 -2.26 0.23 8.94
CA LEU A 172 -1.47 0.60 10.10
C LEU A 172 -0.74 -0.62 10.66
N GLY A 173 0.35 -0.41 11.32
CA GLY A 173 1.11 -1.48 11.97
C GLY A 173 2.08 -0.95 13.01
N LYS A 174 3.03 -1.80 13.42
CA LYS A 174 4.11 -1.48 14.39
C LYS A 174 3.58 -0.81 15.68
N PRO A 175 3.69 0.53 15.88
CA PRO A 175 3.37 1.13 17.18
C PRO A 175 1.87 1.13 17.51
N VAL A 176 0.98 0.71 16.63
CA VAL A 176 -0.48 0.71 16.86
C VAL A 176 -0.84 -0.08 18.10
N ALA A 177 -0.19 -1.22 18.34
CA ALA A 177 -0.47 -2.08 19.47
C ALA A 177 0.43 -1.82 20.71
N GLY A 178 1.20 -0.75 20.72
CA GLY A 178 2.07 -0.40 21.83
C GLY A 178 3.16 -1.42 22.15
N GLY A 179 3.44 -2.35 21.24
CA GLY A 179 4.43 -3.40 21.42
C GLY A 179 3.89 -4.67 22.13
N ILE A 180 2.59 -4.80 22.23
CA ILE A 180 1.94 -5.99 22.78
C ILE A 180 1.73 -7.01 21.66
#